data_7012f6c4be9c059a2b8c5cc9d6a677ad
#
_entry.id   7012f6c4be9c059a2b8c5cc9d6a677ad
#
_cell.length_a   1.000
_cell.length_b   1.000
_cell.length_c   1.000
_cell.angle_alpha   90.00
_cell.angle_beta   90.00
_cell.angle_gamma   90.00
#
_symmetry.space_group_name_H-M   'P 1'
#
loop_
_entity.id
_entity.type
_entity.pdbx_description
1 polymer ?
#
loop_
_entity_poly.entity_id
_entity_poly.type
_entity_poly.pdbx_seq_one_letter_code
_entity_poly.pdbx_strand_id
1 'polypeptide(L)'
;MRKFSMLAAALLFSFSASAQTPSGYPADYSKIVDAAKKEAKLIVYATTDAVAAGPLIKDFEALYPGISVEYSDLNSTEVYNRFISESAAGSTADVIWSSAMDLQVKLVADGKALTYASPEIPNLPKWAVWKNEAYGTTHEPIAFVYNKRIVPPGDVPQTHADLAKLLAAKPDFYKGKVTAYDPERSGVGFLFVNEDVKNWPDAWGLFREFGKTGARLYTSAGAMMERVGSGEHLIGYGIFGSYALGRAKKDPGIGIVLPKDYTLVTSRVAFISKQAKNPNAAKLFLDYILSKRGQTIIANQALLYSLRDDVDGPASVKAVRDEVGDKARPVAIGPDLLKGLDQMNRLAFLKKWQAAMKGQ
;
A
#
# COMPACT_ATOMS: atom_id res chain seq x y z
N MET A 1 24.97 74.98 3.16
CA MET A 1 23.95 73.96 2.76
C MET A 1 24.45 72.61 3.12
N ARG A 2 24.01 72.09 4.28
CA ARG A 2 24.40 70.78 4.79
C ARG A 2 23.37 69.73 4.30
N LYS A 3 23.80 68.69 3.55
CA LYS A 3 22.98 67.58 3.12
C LYS A 3 23.00 66.57 4.24
N PHE A 4 21.85 66.27 4.88
CA PHE A 4 21.61 65.15 5.76
C PHE A 4 21.27 63.92 4.90
N SER A 5 22.12 62.92 4.92
CA SER A 5 21.82 61.57 4.38
C SER A 5 21.17 60.75 5.49
N MET A 6 19.88 60.45 5.34
CA MET A 6 19.18 59.47 6.17
C MET A 6 19.53 58.06 5.66
N LEU A 7 20.21 57.28 6.50
CA LEU A 7 20.47 55.86 6.30
C LEU A 7 19.25 55.08 6.85
N ALA A 8 18.38 54.58 5.96
CA ALA A 8 17.29 53.70 6.36
C ALA A 8 17.84 52.31 6.57
N ALA A 9 17.93 51.85 7.84
CA ALA A 9 18.25 50.47 8.20
C ALA A 9 17.00 49.61 7.98
N ALA A 10 16.99 48.80 6.94
CA ALA A 10 15.97 47.76 6.72
C ALA A 10 16.26 46.59 7.67
N LEU A 11 15.47 46.48 8.71
CA LEU A 11 15.42 45.28 9.59
C LEU A 11 14.76 44.14 8.81
N LEU A 12 15.55 43.23 8.28
CA LEU A 12 15.11 41.96 7.76
C LEU A 12 14.68 41.06 8.95
N PHE A 13 13.39 41.07 9.25
CA PHE A 13 12.80 40.02 10.11
C PHE A 13 12.84 38.70 9.37
N SER A 14 13.86 37.88 9.64
CA SER A 14 13.86 36.47 9.28
C SER A 14 12.78 35.79 10.09
N PHE A 15 11.59 35.57 9.50
CA PHE A 15 10.61 34.65 10.02
C PHE A 15 11.21 33.25 9.89
N SER A 16 11.86 32.77 10.95
CA SER A 16 12.11 31.36 11.11
C SER A 16 10.75 30.68 11.20
N ALA A 17 10.29 30.03 10.12
CA ALA A 17 9.15 29.15 10.18
C ALA A 17 9.50 28.00 11.13
N SER A 18 9.18 28.19 12.42
CA SER A 18 9.25 27.12 13.40
C SER A 18 8.24 26.08 12.98
N ALA A 19 8.69 24.87 12.65
CA ALA A 19 7.79 23.75 12.37
C ALA A 19 6.94 23.56 13.64
N GLN A 20 5.66 23.93 13.54
CA GLN A 20 4.74 23.89 14.65
C GLN A 20 4.39 22.44 14.97
N THR A 21 4.39 22.11 16.26
CA THR A 21 3.76 20.86 16.75
C THR A 21 2.32 20.84 16.25
N PRO A 22 1.87 19.75 15.60
CA PRO A 22 0.49 19.66 15.14
C PRO A 22 -0.49 19.82 16.31
N SER A 23 -1.63 20.47 16.06
CA SER A 23 -2.66 20.66 17.08
C SER A 23 -3.15 19.31 17.59
N GLY A 24 -3.29 19.17 18.91
CA GLY A 24 -3.74 17.94 19.58
C GLY A 24 -2.64 16.94 19.91
N TYR A 25 -1.40 17.21 19.53
CA TYR A 25 -0.27 16.36 19.89
C TYR A 25 0.27 16.69 21.31
N PRO A 26 0.98 15.74 21.98
CA PRO A 26 1.54 15.97 23.29
C PRO A 26 2.41 17.22 23.35
N ALA A 27 2.40 17.92 24.49
CA ALA A 27 3.13 19.19 24.65
C ALA A 27 4.64 19.05 24.41
N ASP A 28 5.23 17.87 24.65
CA ASP A 28 6.64 17.58 24.44
C ASP A 28 6.98 17.01 23.06
N TYR A 29 5.98 16.97 22.13
CA TYR A 29 6.19 16.50 20.77
C TYR A 29 7.23 17.34 19.99
N SER A 30 7.38 18.62 20.36
CA SER A 30 8.44 19.47 19.81
C SER A 30 9.85 18.87 19.97
N LYS A 31 10.09 18.07 21.01
CA LYS A 31 11.37 17.36 21.20
C LYS A 31 11.65 16.36 20.07
N ILE A 32 10.59 15.67 19.57
CA ILE A 32 10.73 14.75 18.42
C ILE A 32 11.07 15.56 17.16
N VAL A 33 10.36 16.68 16.94
CA VAL A 33 10.61 17.56 15.79
C VAL A 33 12.05 18.09 15.80
N ASP A 34 12.52 18.59 16.95
CA ASP A 34 13.87 19.16 17.07
C ASP A 34 14.96 18.08 16.94
N ALA A 35 14.72 16.88 17.45
CA ALA A 35 15.63 15.75 17.30
C ALA A 35 15.66 15.27 15.83
N ALA A 36 14.50 15.16 15.16
CA ALA A 36 14.42 14.78 13.76
C ALA A 36 15.15 15.77 12.84
N LYS A 37 15.05 17.09 13.12
CA LYS A 37 15.82 18.11 12.39
C LYS A 37 17.34 17.94 12.56
N LYS A 38 17.80 17.48 13.73
CA LYS A 38 19.24 17.20 13.95
C LYS A 38 19.67 15.93 13.21
N GLU A 39 18.80 14.93 13.10
CA GLU A 39 19.02 13.74 12.28
C GLU A 39 19.10 14.08 10.79
N ALA A 40 18.36 15.10 10.34
CA ALA A 40 18.38 15.71 9.02
C ALA A 40 18.09 14.77 7.83
N LYS A 41 17.81 13.49 8.10
CA LYS A 41 17.65 12.44 7.11
C LYS A 41 16.61 11.41 7.54
N LEU A 42 15.93 10.82 6.55
CA LEU A 42 15.06 9.67 6.74
C LEU A 42 15.29 8.69 5.58
N ILE A 43 15.48 7.41 5.89
CA ILE A 43 15.61 6.35 4.88
C ILE A 43 14.36 5.48 4.92
N VAL A 44 13.67 5.37 3.77
CA VAL A 44 12.43 4.61 3.63
C VAL A 44 12.59 3.53 2.57
N TYR A 45 12.34 2.26 2.92
CA TYR A 45 12.14 1.18 1.96
C TYR A 45 10.66 0.92 1.81
N ALA A 46 10.16 0.99 0.58
CA ALA A 46 8.73 0.91 0.33
C ALA A 46 8.38 0.09 -0.92
N THR A 47 7.14 -0.40 -0.93
CA THR A 47 6.51 -1.02 -2.11
C THR A 47 5.53 -0.06 -2.81
N THR A 48 5.49 1.18 -2.37
CA THR A 48 4.70 2.22 -3.03
C THR A 48 5.55 2.86 -4.11
N ASP A 49 5.04 2.85 -5.34
CA ASP A 49 5.73 3.48 -6.47
C ASP A 49 6.11 4.93 -6.14
N ALA A 50 7.33 5.32 -6.47
CA ALA A 50 7.87 6.65 -6.15
C ALA A 50 6.97 7.79 -6.65
N VAL A 51 6.30 7.59 -7.79
CA VAL A 51 5.34 8.56 -8.34
C VAL A 51 4.13 8.74 -7.43
N ALA A 52 3.63 7.66 -6.81
CA ALA A 52 2.50 7.71 -5.90
C ALA A 52 2.91 8.26 -4.51
N ALA A 53 4.11 7.94 -4.03
CA ALA A 53 4.64 8.46 -2.77
C ALA A 53 5.09 9.93 -2.85
N GLY A 54 5.45 10.40 -4.05
CA GLY A 54 6.05 11.71 -4.29
C GLY A 54 5.30 12.89 -3.66
N PRO A 55 3.97 13.01 -3.77
CA PRO A 55 3.20 14.07 -3.11
C PRO A 55 3.37 14.09 -1.58
N LEU A 56 3.42 12.89 -0.94
CA LEU A 56 3.61 12.76 0.50
C LEU A 56 5.02 13.19 0.93
N ILE A 57 6.03 12.72 0.20
CA ILE A 57 7.44 13.05 0.48
C ILE A 57 7.65 14.55 0.34
N LYS A 58 7.19 15.13 -0.76
CA LYS A 58 7.31 16.56 -1.02
C LYS A 58 6.64 17.41 0.07
N ASP A 59 5.43 17.03 0.51
CA ASP A 59 4.72 17.75 1.55
C ASP A 59 5.38 17.59 2.92
N PHE A 60 5.88 16.40 3.24
CA PHE A 60 6.64 16.16 4.47
C PHE A 60 7.91 17.00 4.54
N GLU A 61 8.71 17.04 3.48
CA GLU A 61 9.93 17.86 3.42
C GLU A 61 9.63 19.36 3.48
N ALA A 62 8.51 19.81 2.87
CA ALA A 62 8.07 21.18 2.99
C ALA A 62 7.58 21.55 4.40
N LEU A 63 6.95 20.61 5.10
CA LEU A 63 6.47 20.80 6.47
C LEU A 63 7.62 20.78 7.48
N TYR A 64 8.66 19.99 7.22
CA TYR A 64 9.84 19.83 8.09
C TYR A 64 11.14 20.13 7.34
N PRO A 65 11.37 21.41 6.97
CA PRO A 65 12.57 21.80 6.25
C PRO A 65 13.85 21.40 7.03
N GLY A 66 14.81 20.88 6.30
CA GLY A 66 16.06 20.36 6.85
C GLY A 66 16.06 18.83 7.06
N ILE A 67 14.94 18.12 6.84
CA ILE A 67 14.88 16.66 6.81
C ILE A 67 14.71 16.21 5.35
N SER A 68 15.67 15.45 4.82
CA SER A 68 15.60 14.86 3.49
C SER A 68 15.17 13.39 3.54
N VAL A 69 14.32 12.97 2.59
CA VAL A 69 13.83 11.60 2.51
C VAL A 69 14.56 10.83 1.40
N GLU A 70 15.36 9.83 1.78
CA GLU A 70 15.86 8.82 0.84
C GLU A 70 14.84 7.71 0.69
N TYR A 71 14.22 7.64 -0.47
CA TYR A 71 13.15 6.72 -0.76
C TYR A 71 13.59 5.64 -1.76
N SER A 72 13.46 4.37 -1.38
CA SER A 72 13.71 3.22 -2.26
C SER A 72 12.38 2.53 -2.58
N ASP A 73 12.02 2.57 -3.86
CA ASP A 73 10.87 1.87 -4.44
C ASP A 73 11.31 0.45 -4.85
N LEU A 74 10.75 -0.56 -4.24
CA LEU A 74 11.15 -1.97 -4.36
C LEU A 74 9.90 -2.86 -4.41
N ASN A 75 9.99 -4.07 -4.95
CA ASN A 75 8.90 -5.03 -4.78
C ASN A 75 8.86 -5.61 -3.35
N SER A 76 7.75 -6.24 -2.98
CA SER A 76 7.50 -6.68 -1.59
C SER A 76 8.51 -7.73 -1.09
N THR A 77 8.96 -8.61 -1.97
CA THR A 77 9.96 -9.62 -1.64
C THR A 77 11.36 -8.98 -1.48
N GLU A 78 11.68 -8.01 -2.32
CA GLU A 78 12.94 -7.26 -2.23
C GLU A 78 13.02 -6.43 -0.95
N VAL A 79 11.94 -5.70 -0.59
CA VAL A 79 11.87 -4.97 0.68
C VAL A 79 12.17 -5.88 1.86
N TYR A 80 11.52 -7.04 1.91
CA TYR A 80 11.70 -8.01 2.99
C TYR A 80 13.13 -8.55 3.04
N ASN A 81 13.65 -9.04 1.92
CA ASN A 81 14.98 -9.67 1.86
C ASN A 81 16.09 -8.65 2.13
N ARG A 82 15.99 -7.45 1.56
CA ARG A 82 16.93 -6.37 1.79
C ARG A 82 16.97 -5.96 3.26
N PHE A 83 15.80 -5.75 3.86
CA PHE A 83 15.72 -5.44 5.28
C PHE A 83 16.36 -6.51 6.15
N ILE A 84 16.06 -7.80 5.92
CA ILE A 84 16.65 -8.90 6.70
C ILE A 84 18.18 -8.93 6.56
N SER A 85 18.69 -8.84 5.33
CA SER A 85 20.14 -8.87 5.05
C SER A 85 20.88 -7.70 5.71
N GLU A 86 20.37 -6.48 5.52
CA GLU A 86 20.98 -5.27 6.08
C GLU A 86 20.83 -5.19 7.59
N SER A 87 19.68 -5.59 8.14
CA SER A 87 19.46 -5.68 9.60
C SER A 87 20.42 -6.66 10.26
N ALA A 88 20.77 -7.78 9.61
CA ALA A 88 21.79 -8.69 10.09
C ALA A 88 23.19 -8.07 10.10
N ALA A 89 23.47 -7.15 9.18
CA ALA A 89 24.72 -6.37 9.11
C ALA A 89 24.74 -5.14 10.04
N GLY A 90 23.66 -4.89 10.81
CA GLY A 90 23.59 -3.81 11.80
C GLY A 90 23.19 -2.44 11.23
N SER A 91 22.74 -2.36 10.00
CA SER A 91 22.29 -1.11 9.37
C SER A 91 21.21 -1.39 8.34
N THR A 92 20.11 -0.65 8.39
CA THR A 92 18.98 -0.77 7.45
C THR A 92 18.23 0.56 7.37
N ALA A 93 17.13 0.62 6.61
CA ALA A 93 16.25 1.79 6.56
C ALA A 93 15.61 2.09 7.92
N ASP A 94 15.20 3.34 8.09
CA ASP A 94 14.54 3.83 9.32
C ASP A 94 13.06 3.43 9.36
N VAL A 95 12.38 3.49 8.18
CA VAL A 95 10.98 3.10 8.01
C VAL A 95 10.86 2.05 6.91
N ILE A 96 10.11 1.00 7.19
CA ILE A 96 9.72 -0.02 6.23
C ILE A 96 8.23 0.12 5.97
N TRP A 97 7.85 0.36 4.71
CA TRP A 97 6.48 0.65 4.30
C TRP A 97 6.05 -0.25 3.14
N SER A 98 5.33 -1.33 3.43
CA SER A 98 5.06 -2.38 2.45
C SER A 98 3.60 -2.84 2.43
N SER A 99 3.13 -3.20 1.23
CA SER A 99 1.80 -3.77 0.99
C SER A 99 1.72 -5.28 1.29
N ALA A 100 2.85 -5.98 1.46
CA ALA A 100 2.87 -7.37 1.93
C ALA A 100 2.68 -7.40 3.45
N MET A 101 1.43 -7.29 3.89
CA MET A 101 1.05 -7.14 5.31
C MET A 101 1.58 -8.29 6.18
N ASP A 102 1.53 -9.51 5.66
CA ASP A 102 2.01 -10.73 6.33
C ASP A 102 3.52 -10.68 6.59
N LEU A 103 4.31 -10.28 5.60
CA LEU A 103 5.76 -10.11 5.75
C LEU A 103 6.12 -9.00 6.73
N GLN A 104 5.35 -7.89 6.74
CA GLN A 104 5.54 -6.81 7.71
C GLN A 104 5.23 -7.30 9.13
N VAL A 105 4.10 -7.99 9.32
CA VAL A 105 3.72 -8.57 10.62
C VAL A 105 4.77 -9.59 11.08
N LYS A 106 5.36 -10.37 10.16
CA LYS A 106 6.45 -11.28 10.49
C LYS A 106 7.68 -10.52 11.00
N LEU A 107 8.11 -9.46 10.34
CA LEU A 107 9.25 -8.66 10.80
C LEU A 107 9.00 -8.08 12.21
N VAL A 108 7.79 -7.61 12.47
CA VAL A 108 7.38 -7.12 13.81
C VAL A 108 7.36 -8.26 14.83
N ALA A 109 6.81 -9.42 14.49
CA ALA A 109 6.80 -10.60 15.36
C ALA A 109 8.22 -11.09 15.71
N ASP A 110 9.15 -10.96 14.76
CA ASP A 110 10.58 -11.28 14.94
C ASP A 110 11.34 -10.17 15.73
N GLY A 111 10.64 -9.18 16.31
CA GLY A 111 11.22 -8.14 17.15
C GLY A 111 12.08 -7.11 16.40
N LYS A 112 11.81 -6.89 15.12
CA LYS A 112 12.55 -5.96 14.25
C LYS A 112 12.02 -4.53 14.30
N ALA A 113 10.83 -4.30 14.86
CA ALA A 113 10.22 -2.99 14.95
C ALA A 113 10.53 -2.29 16.28
N LEU A 114 10.59 -0.96 16.24
CA LEU A 114 10.61 -0.10 17.39
C LEU A 114 9.18 0.11 17.89
N THR A 115 8.94 -0.12 19.18
CA THR A 115 7.65 0.21 19.81
C THR A 115 7.51 1.73 19.91
N TYR A 116 6.47 2.28 19.31
CA TYR A 116 6.18 3.71 19.34
C TYR A 116 4.67 3.94 19.26
N ALA A 117 4.06 4.47 20.31
CA ALA A 117 2.65 4.81 20.32
C ALA A 117 2.45 6.16 19.61
N SER A 118 2.03 6.13 18.35
CA SER A 118 1.68 7.32 17.59
C SER A 118 0.51 8.08 18.24
N PRO A 119 0.54 9.41 18.34
CA PRO A 119 -0.59 10.22 18.78
C PRO A 119 -1.82 10.09 17.86
N GLU A 120 -1.66 9.55 16.65
CA GLU A 120 -2.75 9.35 15.69
C GLU A 120 -3.58 8.07 15.94
N ILE A 121 -3.15 7.16 16.83
CA ILE A 121 -3.86 5.90 17.12
C ILE A 121 -5.37 6.10 17.39
N PRO A 122 -5.83 7.12 18.13
CA PRO A 122 -7.26 7.31 18.37
C PRO A 122 -8.10 7.57 17.11
N ASN A 123 -7.45 7.99 16.03
CA ASN A 123 -8.08 8.33 14.75
C ASN A 123 -8.00 7.18 13.72
N LEU A 124 -7.44 6.03 14.11
CA LEU A 124 -7.24 4.88 13.24
C LEU A 124 -8.21 3.75 13.56
N PRO A 125 -8.64 2.96 12.58
CA PRO A 125 -9.42 1.76 12.85
C PRO A 125 -8.58 0.73 13.62
N LYS A 126 -9.22 0.02 14.57
CA LYS A 126 -8.50 -0.94 15.44
C LYS A 126 -7.73 -2.02 14.68
N TRP A 127 -8.23 -2.45 13.52
CA TRP A 127 -7.58 -3.46 12.70
C TRP A 127 -6.25 -2.99 12.09
N ALA A 128 -6.00 -1.68 12.03
CA ALA A 128 -4.83 -1.08 11.40
C ALA A 128 -3.63 -0.90 12.35
N VAL A 129 -3.75 -1.25 13.62
CA VAL A 129 -2.65 -1.08 14.59
C VAL A 129 -2.39 -2.38 15.33
N TRP A 130 -1.14 -2.79 15.41
CA TRP A 130 -0.72 -3.95 16.17
C TRP A 130 0.52 -3.67 17.02
N LYS A 131 0.42 -3.92 18.34
CA LYS A 131 1.47 -3.75 19.36
C LYS A 131 2.10 -2.35 19.48
N ASN A 132 1.53 -1.30 18.89
CA ASN A 132 2.21 -0.02 18.69
C ASN A 132 3.56 -0.16 17.94
N GLU A 133 3.65 -1.13 17.06
CA GLU A 133 4.84 -1.47 16.27
C GLU A 133 4.53 -1.54 14.78
N ALA A 134 3.31 -1.96 14.38
CA ALA A 134 2.86 -2.02 13.00
C ALA A 134 1.63 -1.14 12.80
N TYR A 135 1.63 -0.33 11.74
CA TYR A 135 0.61 0.66 11.44
C TYR A 135 0.15 0.53 9.98
N GLY A 136 -1.13 0.25 9.77
CA GLY A 136 -1.76 0.41 8.47
C GLY A 136 -1.86 1.89 8.13
N THR A 137 -1.55 2.22 6.90
CA THR A 137 -1.53 3.61 6.43
C THR A 137 -2.54 3.87 5.33
N THR A 138 -3.14 2.83 4.76
CA THR A 138 -4.07 2.90 3.62
C THR A 138 -5.25 1.94 3.81
N HIS A 139 -6.32 2.15 3.04
CA HIS A 139 -7.53 1.30 3.00
C HIS A 139 -7.80 0.87 1.56
N GLU A 140 -6.88 0.12 0.96
CA GLU A 140 -6.87 -0.17 -0.47
C GLU A 140 -7.75 -1.36 -0.82
N PRO A 141 -8.87 -1.15 -1.56
CA PRO A 141 -9.66 -2.25 -2.08
C PRO A 141 -8.90 -3.00 -3.17
N ILE A 142 -9.09 -4.31 -3.24
CA ILE A 142 -8.54 -5.15 -4.29
C ILE A 142 -9.60 -5.35 -5.37
N ALA A 143 -9.22 -5.02 -6.60
CA ALA A 143 -10.13 -4.90 -7.74
C ALA A 143 -9.83 -5.91 -8.84
N PHE A 144 -10.81 -6.15 -9.70
CA PHE A 144 -10.58 -6.58 -11.06
C PHE A 144 -10.40 -5.35 -11.95
N VAL A 145 -9.50 -5.44 -12.90
CA VAL A 145 -9.39 -4.45 -13.98
C VAL A 145 -9.63 -5.12 -15.32
N TYR A 146 -10.17 -4.38 -16.29
CA TYR A 146 -10.43 -4.95 -17.60
C TYR A 146 -10.26 -3.91 -18.70
N ASN A 147 -10.01 -4.38 -19.92
CA ASN A 147 -9.93 -3.54 -21.10
C ASN A 147 -11.34 -3.31 -21.67
N LYS A 148 -11.88 -2.09 -21.49
CA LYS A 148 -13.23 -1.70 -21.98
C LYS A 148 -13.38 -1.73 -23.48
N ARG A 149 -12.27 -1.64 -24.23
CA ARG A 149 -12.30 -1.62 -25.69
C ARG A 149 -12.52 -2.99 -26.29
N ILE A 150 -12.19 -4.06 -25.54
CA ILE A 150 -12.16 -5.44 -26.04
C ILE A 150 -13.10 -6.36 -25.27
N VAL A 151 -13.19 -6.21 -23.93
CA VAL A 151 -14.09 -7.04 -23.12
C VAL A 151 -15.54 -6.62 -23.38
N PRO A 152 -16.41 -7.54 -23.85
CA PRO A 152 -17.83 -7.22 -24.05
C PRO A 152 -18.49 -6.80 -22.73
N PRO A 153 -19.43 -5.83 -22.73
CA PRO A 153 -20.10 -5.40 -21.50
C PRO A 153 -20.76 -6.53 -20.69
N GLY A 154 -21.30 -7.54 -21.37
CA GLY A 154 -21.89 -8.72 -20.73
C GLY A 154 -20.88 -9.70 -20.13
N ASP A 155 -19.58 -9.52 -20.38
CA ASP A 155 -18.49 -10.34 -19.87
C ASP A 155 -17.77 -9.68 -18.69
N VAL A 156 -18.18 -8.49 -18.26
CA VAL A 156 -17.55 -7.80 -17.13
C VAL A 156 -17.94 -8.48 -15.82
N PRO A 157 -17.04 -9.26 -15.18
CA PRO A 157 -17.38 -10.01 -13.96
C PRO A 157 -17.63 -9.05 -12.80
N GLN A 158 -18.71 -9.25 -12.06
CA GLN A 158 -19.06 -8.45 -10.90
C GLN A 158 -18.67 -9.14 -9.57
N THR A 159 -18.39 -10.45 -9.61
CA THR A 159 -18.02 -11.29 -8.48
C THR A 159 -16.88 -12.22 -8.86
N HIS A 160 -16.23 -12.82 -7.88
CA HIS A 160 -15.22 -13.87 -8.12
C HIS A 160 -15.84 -15.09 -8.80
N ALA A 161 -17.09 -15.44 -8.43
CA ALA A 161 -17.83 -16.52 -9.06
C ALA A 161 -18.17 -16.21 -10.53
N ASP A 162 -18.51 -14.96 -10.87
CA ASP A 162 -18.74 -14.55 -12.25
C ASP A 162 -17.48 -14.70 -13.10
N LEU A 163 -16.33 -14.31 -12.56
CA LEU A 163 -15.04 -14.48 -13.24
C LEU A 163 -14.74 -15.96 -13.51
N ALA A 164 -14.93 -16.83 -12.52
CA ALA A 164 -14.74 -18.27 -12.70
C ALA A 164 -15.66 -18.85 -13.78
N LYS A 165 -16.96 -18.49 -13.75
CA LYS A 165 -17.96 -18.91 -14.77
C LYS A 165 -17.61 -18.39 -16.17
N LEU A 166 -17.18 -17.13 -16.27
CA LEU A 166 -16.79 -16.52 -17.52
C LEU A 166 -15.62 -17.27 -18.18
N LEU A 167 -14.58 -17.57 -17.41
CA LEU A 167 -13.39 -18.27 -17.90
C LEU A 167 -13.74 -19.71 -18.33
N ALA A 168 -14.59 -20.41 -17.55
CA ALA A 168 -15.06 -21.75 -17.91
C ALA A 168 -15.94 -21.77 -19.17
N ALA A 169 -16.75 -20.72 -19.38
CA ALA A 169 -17.67 -20.61 -20.53
C ALA A 169 -16.96 -20.19 -21.84
N LYS A 170 -15.89 -19.42 -21.74
CA LYS A 170 -15.19 -18.82 -22.90
C LYS A 170 -13.66 -19.06 -22.84
N PRO A 171 -13.18 -20.29 -22.62
CA PRO A 171 -11.76 -20.57 -22.38
C PRO A 171 -10.88 -20.13 -23.56
N ASP A 172 -11.30 -20.30 -24.80
CA ASP A 172 -10.52 -19.94 -25.99
C ASP A 172 -10.38 -18.42 -26.15
N PHE A 173 -11.43 -17.66 -25.85
CA PHE A 173 -11.40 -16.19 -25.93
C PHE A 173 -10.46 -15.59 -24.89
N TYR A 174 -10.46 -16.14 -23.68
CA TYR A 174 -9.63 -15.68 -22.57
C TYR A 174 -8.27 -16.38 -22.46
N LYS A 175 -7.92 -17.29 -23.38
CA LYS A 175 -6.65 -18.01 -23.37
C LYS A 175 -5.44 -17.07 -23.40
N GLY A 176 -4.64 -17.11 -22.31
CA GLY A 176 -3.50 -16.22 -22.11
C GLY A 176 -3.86 -14.74 -21.91
N LYS A 177 -5.14 -14.41 -21.71
CA LYS A 177 -5.65 -13.04 -21.64
C LYS A 177 -6.00 -12.57 -20.22
N VAL A 178 -5.85 -13.43 -19.23
CA VAL A 178 -6.01 -13.10 -17.81
C VAL A 178 -4.63 -12.93 -17.18
N THR A 179 -4.50 -11.94 -16.31
CA THR A 179 -3.27 -11.74 -15.55
C THR A 179 -3.56 -11.63 -14.05
N ALA A 180 -2.66 -12.14 -13.22
CA ALA A 180 -2.71 -12.09 -11.77
C ALA A 180 -1.28 -11.97 -11.19
N TYR A 181 -1.18 -11.74 -9.88
CA TYR A 181 0.10 -11.86 -9.21
C TYR A 181 0.58 -13.30 -9.12
N ASP A 182 1.89 -13.49 -9.14
CA ASP A 182 2.55 -14.76 -8.88
C ASP A 182 2.77 -14.95 -7.37
N PRO A 183 2.03 -15.85 -6.70
CA PRO A 183 2.16 -16.05 -5.26
C PRO A 183 3.47 -16.74 -4.84
N GLU A 184 4.19 -17.34 -5.78
CA GLU A 184 5.49 -17.95 -5.51
C GLU A 184 6.60 -16.90 -5.43
N ARG A 185 6.48 -15.80 -6.21
CA ARG A 185 7.51 -14.79 -6.41
C ARG A 185 7.15 -13.43 -5.80
N SER A 186 5.88 -13.18 -5.50
CA SER A 186 5.36 -11.93 -4.94
C SER A 186 4.76 -12.17 -3.56
N GLY A 187 5.28 -11.47 -2.54
CA GLY A 187 4.68 -11.50 -1.20
C GLY A 187 3.23 -11.02 -1.20
N VAL A 188 2.93 -9.97 -1.97
CA VAL A 188 1.55 -9.49 -2.17
C VAL A 188 0.69 -10.54 -2.87
N GLY A 189 1.21 -11.21 -3.89
CA GLY A 189 0.49 -12.29 -4.57
C GLY A 189 0.14 -13.42 -3.62
N PHE A 190 1.07 -13.81 -2.76
CA PHE A 190 0.82 -14.85 -1.74
C PHE A 190 -0.25 -14.39 -0.74
N LEU A 191 -0.17 -13.16 -0.25
CA LEU A 191 -1.17 -12.58 0.65
C LEU A 191 -2.58 -12.64 0.04
N PHE A 192 -2.74 -12.17 -1.19
CA PHE A 192 -4.06 -12.08 -1.83
C PHE A 192 -4.71 -13.45 -2.02
N VAL A 193 -4.01 -14.41 -2.61
CA VAL A 193 -4.60 -15.75 -2.82
C VAL A 193 -4.87 -16.48 -1.50
N ASN A 194 -4.09 -16.20 -0.45
CA ASN A 194 -4.37 -16.73 0.89
C ASN A 194 -5.65 -16.15 1.48
N GLU A 195 -5.83 -14.82 1.37
CA GLU A 195 -7.03 -14.15 1.85
C GLU A 195 -8.26 -14.53 1.02
N ASP A 196 -8.14 -14.72 -0.30
CA ASP A 196 -9.22 -15.21 -1.14
C ASP A 196 -9.71 -16.59 -0.68
N VAL A 197 -8.79 -17.54 -0.41
CA VAL A 197 -9.15 -18.88 0.09
C VAL A 197 -9.83 -18.82 1.46
N LYS A 198 -9.48 -17.85 2.32
CA LYS A 198 -10.15 -17.66 3.61
C LYS A 198 -11.56 -17.08 3.46
N ASN A 199 -11.76 -16.17 2.52
CA ASN A 199 -13.02 -15.44 2.34
C ASN A 199 -13.99 -16.15 1.42
N TRP A 200 -13.52 -17.04 0.54
CA TRP A 200 -14.35 -17.72 -0.44
C TRP A 200 -13.95 -19.20 -0.60
N PRO A 201 -14.81 -20.15 -0.20
CA PRO A 201 -14.51 -21.59 -0.25
C PRO A 201 -14.16 -22.11 -1.66
N ASP A 202 -14.76 -21.51 -2.70
CA ASP A 202 -14.57 -21.92 -4.10
C ASP A 202 -13.40 -21.21 -4.81
N ALA A 203 -12.57 -20.46 -4.10
CA ALA A 203 -11.41 -19.75 -4.67
C ALA A 203 -10.50 -20.67 -5.51
N TRP A 204 -10.32 -21.92 -5.05
CA TRP A 204 -9.55 -22.92 -5.80
C TRP A 204 -10.17 -23.28 -7.15
N GLY A 205 -11.50 -23.13 -7.30
CA GLY A 205 -12.21 -23.28 -8.57
C GLY A 205 -11.74 -22.22 -9.56
N LEU A 206 -11.73 -20.95 -9.14
CA LEU A 206 -11.24 -19.85 -9.96
C LEU A 206 -9.76 -20.04 -10.34
N PHE A 207 -8.91 -20.44 -9.40
CA PHE A 207 -7.49 -20.64 -9.68
C PHE A 207 -7.24 -21.80 -10.67
N ARG A 208 -8.08 -22.84 -10.66
CA ARG A 208 -8.06 -23.88 -11.71
C ARG A 208 -8.45 -23.30 -13.07
N GLU A 209 -9.43 -22.40 -13.15
CA GLU A 209 -9.79 -21.75 -14.41
C GLU A 209 -8.65 -20.84 -14.91
N PHE A 210 -7.88 -20.19 -14.00
CA PHE A 210 -6.65 -19.51 -14.39
C PHE A 210 -5.63 -20.47 -15.05
N GLY A 211 -5.46 -21.66 -14.48
CA GLY A 211 -4.60 -22.69 -15.06
C GLY A 211 -5.06 -23.13 -16.44
N LYS A 212 -6.37 -23.47 -16.58
CA LYS A 212 -6.96 -23.94 -17.86
C LYS A 212 -6.88 -22.89 -18.95
N THR A 213 -7.10 -21.62 -18.62
CA THR A 213 -6.98 -20.50 -19.57
C THR A 213 -5.56 -20.01 -19.78
N GLY A 214 -4.58 -20.56 -19.05
CA GLY A 214 -3.17 -20.16 -19.15
C GLY A 214 -2.93 -18.72 -18.72
N ALA A 215 -3.51 -18.31 -17.58
CA ALA A 215 -3.31 -16.97 -17.01
C ALA A 215 -1.83 -16.63 -16.85
N ARG A 216 -1.49 -15.37 -17.09
CA ARG A 216 -0.11 -14.85 -17.01
C ARG A 216 0.15 -14.22 -15.66
N LEU A 217 1.21 -14.68 -14.99
CA LEU A 217 1.56 -14.27 -13.63
C LEU A 217 2.71 -13.25 -13.63
N TYR A 218 2.57 -12.22 -12.79
CA TYR A 218 3.52 -11.12 -12.67
C TYR A 218 3.81 -10.80 -11.19
N THR A 219 4.87 -10.04 -10.96
CA THR A 219 5.23 -9.56 -9.61
C THR A 219 4.91 -8.08 -9.39
N SER A 220 4.40 -7.39 -10.41
CA SER A 220 4.15 -5.94 -10.41
C SER A 220 2.77 -5.62 -10.97
N ALA A 221 2.00 -4.80 -10.23
CA ALA A 221 0.74 -4.23 -10.70
C ALA A 221 0.92 -3.36 -11.95
N GLY A 222 1.99 -2.58 -12.01
CA GLY A 222 2.33 -1.74 -13.16
C GLY A 222 2.41 -2.54 -14.45
N ALA A 223 3.15 -3.66 -14.42
CA ALA A 223 3.30 -4.56 -15.57
C ALA A 223 1.98 -5.19 -16.00
N MET A 224 1.11 -5.59 -15.04
CA MET A 224 -0.22 -6.12 -15.36
C MET A 224 -1.12 -5.05 -15.97
N MET A 225 -1.16 -3.85 -15.39
CA MET A 225 -1.97 -2.73 -15.84
C MET A 225 -1.58 -2.24 -17.24
N GLU A 226 -0.29 -2.21 -17.55
CA GLU A 226 0.21 -1.86 -18.88
C GLU A 226 -0.33 -2.81 -19.94
N ARG A 227 -0.28 -4.12 -19.68
CA ARG A 227 -0.74 -5.16 -20.61
C ARG A 227 -2.25 -5.20 -20.75
N VAL A 228 -2.99 -4.90 -19.67
CA VAL A 228 -4.45 -4.73 -19.78
C VAL A 228 -4.77 -3.49 -20.62
N GLY A 229 -4.07 -2.38 -20.42
CA GLY A 229 -4.26 -1.16 -21.20
C GLY A 229 -3.95 -1.33 -22.69
N SER A 230 -2.88 -2.05 -23.03
CA SER A 230 -2.53 -2.36 -24.42
C SER A 230 -3.45 -3.39 -25.10
N GLY A 231 -4.25 -4.15 -24.33
CA GLY A 231 -5.07 -5.25 -24.84
C GLY A 231 -4.31 -6.57 -25.02
N GLU A 232 -3.05 -6.67 -24.59
CA GLU A 232 -2.33 -7.94 -24.51
C GLU A 232 -3.07 -8.89 -23.54
N HIS A 233 -3.48 -8.37 -22.39
CA HIS A 233 -4.41 -9.03 -21.48
C HIS A 233 -5.74 -8.30 -21.44
N LEU A 234 -6.82 -9.02 -21.14
CA LEU A 234 -8.17 -8.50 -21.11
C LEU A 234 -8.66 -8.23 -19.70
N ILE A 235 -8.26 -9.09 -18.76
CA ILE A 235 -8.66 -9.00 -17.34
C ILE A 235 -7.43 -9.14 -16.46
N GLY A 236 -7.30 -8.23 -15.50
CA GLY A 236 -6.34 -8.30 -14.40
C GLY A 236 -7.04 -8.61 -13.09
N TYR A 237 -6.60 -9.65 -12.39
CA TYR A 237 -7.11 -10.10 -11.11
C TYR A 237 -6.21 -9.64 -9.95
N GLY A 238 -6.83 -9.22 -8.84
CA GLY A 238 -6.10 -8.88 -7.64
C GLY A 238 -5.27 -7.59 -7.76
N ILE A 239 -5.80 -6.59 -8.47
CA ILE A 239 -5.11 -5.29 -8.65
C ILE A 239 -5.50 -4.33 -7.52
N PHE A 240 -4.53 -3.64 -6.95
CA PHE A 240 -4.81 -2.54 -6.03
C PHE A 240 -5.70 -1.48 -6.68
N GLY A 241 -6.83 -1.17 -6.04
CA GLY A 241 -7.75 -0.14 -6.51
C GLY A 241 -7.09 1.22 -6.69
N SER A 242 -6.08 1.53 -5.88
CA SER A 242 -5.25 2.73 -5.99
C SER A 242 -4.56 2.85 -7.35
N TYR A 243 -3.87 1.79 -7.77
CA TYR A 243 -3.19 1.76 -9.06
C TYR A 243 -4.18 1.71 -10.22
N ALA A 244 -5.28 0.96 -10.05
CA ALA A 244 -6.36 0.92 -11.04
C ALA A 244 -6.97 2.32 -11.25
N LEU A 245 -7.30 3.03 -10.17
CA LEU A 245 -7.85 4.39 -10.21
C LEU A 245 -6.87 5.38 -10.86
N GLY A 246 -5.59 5.33 -10.46
CA GLY A 246 -4.55 6.17 -11.05
C GLY A 246 -4.36 5.93 -12.55
N ARG A 247 -4.46 4.66 -12.99
CA ARG A 247 -4.38 4.30 -14.41
C ARG A 247 -5.61 4.71 -15.19
N ALA A 248 -6.82 4.46 -14.66
CA ALA A 248 -8.08 4.81 -15.32
C ALA A 248 -8.24 6.31 -15.56
N LYS A 249 -7.68 7.16 -14.69
CA LYS A 249 -7.61 8.62 -14.91
C LYS A 249 -6.78 9.01 -16.15
N LYS A 250 -5.78 8.20 -16.51
CA LYS A 250 -4.89 8.44 -17.66
C LYS A 250 -5.34 7.68 -18.91
N ASP A 251 -6.04 6.55 -18.73
CA ASP A 251 -6.54 5.69 -19.81
C ASP A 251 -8.01 5.32 -19.56
N PRO A 252 -8.95 6.03 -20.19
CA PRO A 252 -10.40 5.74 -20.07
C PRO A 252 -10.82 4.36 -20.54
N GLY A 253 -9.96 3.66 -21.29
CA GLY A 253 -10.17 2.27 -21.72
C GLY A 253 -9.98 1.25 -20.62
N ILE A 254 -9.51 1.64 -19.44
CA ILE A 254 -9.44 0.77 -18.28
C ILE A 254 -10.75 0.81 -17.51
N GLY A 255 -11.33 -0.37 -17.29
CA GLY A 255 -12.46 -0.59 -16.38
C GLY A 255 -11.96 -1.12 -15.04
N ILE A 256 -12.68 -0.76 -13.98
CA ILE A 256 -12.41 -1.20 -12.61
C ILE A 256 -13.70 -1.81 -12.08
N VAL A 257 -13.60 -2.94 -11.39
CA VAL A 257 -14.69 -3.58 -10.65
C VAL A 257 -14.20 -3.90 -9.26
N LEU A 258 -14.85 -3.37 -8.24
CA LEU A 258 -14.73 -3.87 -6.88
C LEU A 258 -15.71 -5.04 -6.74
N PRO A 259 -15.24 -6.27 -6.46
CA PRO A 259 -16.09 -7.45 -6.46
C PRO A 259 -17.19 -7.36 -5.41
N LYS A 260 -18.46 -7.67 -5.81
CA LYS A 260 -19.66 -7.47 -4.99
C LYS A 260 -20.00 -8.65 -4.07
N ASP A 261 -19.36 -9.79 -4.24
CA ASP A 261 -19.45 -10.90 -3.29
C ASP A 261 -18.61 -10.62 -2.04
N TYR A 262 -17.38 -10.22 -2.19
CA TYR A 262 -16.53 -9.57 -1.19
C TYR A 262 -15.44 -8.77 -1.89
N THR A 263 -15.03 -7.68 -1.28
CA THR A 263 -13.86 -6.91 -1.70
C THR A 263 -12.82 -6.98 -0.60
N LEU A 264 -11.68 -7.62 -0.84
CA LEU A 264 -10.55 -7.54 0.08
C LEU A 264 -10.10 -6.08 0.19
N VAL A 265 -9.84 -5.67 1.41
CA VAL A 265 -9.23 -4.37 1.68
C VAL A 265 -7.95 -4.59 2.42
N THR A 266 -6.85 -4.17 1.81
CA THR A 266 -5.52 -4.29 2.38
C THR A 266 -4.96 -2.96 2.80
N SER A 267 -3.86 -2.96 3.53
CA SER A 267 -3.17 -1.74 3.93
C SER A 267 -1.69 -1.85 3.63
N ARG A 268 -1.09 -0.72 3.29
CA ARG A 268 0.37 -0.60 3.34
C ARG A 268 0.76 -0.45 4.80
N VAL A 269 1.47 -1.43 5.32
CA VAL A 269 1.90 -1.45 6.71
C VAL A 269 3.24 -0.77 6.84
N ALA A 270 3.32 0.23 7.71
CA ALA A 270 4.57 0.89 8.10
C ALA A 270 5.00 0.44 9.49
N PHE A 271 6.29 0.29 9.69
CA PHE A 271 6.91 0.20 10.99
C PHE A 271 8.26 0.94 11.01
N ILE A 272 8.66 1.41 12.20
CA ILE A 272 9.97 2.00 12.42
C ILE A 272 10.94 0.86 12.75
N SER A 273 12.07 0.80 12.07
CA SER A 273 13.11 -0.20 12.37
C SER A 273 13.64 -0.02 13.80
N LYS A 274 13.80 -1.13 14.52
CA LYS A 274 14.47 -1.12 15.82
C LYS A 274 15.95 -0.64 15.73
N GLN A 275 16.52 -0.72 14.52
CA GLN A 275 17.88 -0.30 14.20
C GLN A 275 17.92 1.02 13.42
N ALA A 276 16.81 1.78 13.42
CA ALA A 276 16.76 3.09 12.78
C ALA A 276 17.89 4.00 13.28
N LYS A 277 18.64 4.57 12.36
CA LYS A 277 19.67 5.57 12.69
C LYS A 277 19.07 6.96 12.91
N ASN A 278 17.89 7.18 12.32
CA ASN A 278 17.14 8.44 12.40
C ASN A 278 15.75 8.18 13.03
N PRO A 279 15.68 7.70 14.29
CA PRO A 279 14.42 7.24 14.88
C PRO A 279 13.41 8.36 15.11
N ASN A 280 13.83 9.62 15.28
CA ASN A 280 12.90 10.72 15.48
C ASN A 280 12.33 11.20 14.13
N ALA A 281 13.12 11.24 13.07
CA ALA A 281 12.63 11.47 11.72
C ALA A 281 11.66 10.37 11.28
N ALA A 282 11.91 9.11 11.65
CA ALA A 282 11.03 7.99 11.41
C ALA A 282 9.69 8.12 12.15
N LYS A 283 9.69 8.50 13.44
CA LYS A 283 8.47 8.78 14.21
C LYS A 283 7.67 9.92 13.58
N LEU A 284 8.37 11.01 13.25
CA LEU A 284 7.74 12.18 12.63
C LEU A 284 7.09 11.86 11.29
N PHE A 285 7.74 11.05 10.47
CA PHE A 285 7.18 10.60 9.19
C PHE A 285 6.00 9.65 9.37
N LEU A 286 6.10 8.69 10.32
CA LEU A 286 4.99 7.79 10.63
C LEU A 286 3.75 8.58 11.09
N ASP A 287 3.92 9.52 12.04
CA ASP A 287 2.81 10.35 12.51
C ASP A 287 2.24 11.22 11.39
N TYR A 288 3.09 11.75 10.52
CA TYR A 288 2.67 12.54 9.36
C TYR A 288 1.80 11.72 8.39
N ILE A 289 2.23 10.52 7.99
CA ILE A 289 1.43 9.71 7.05
C ILE A 289 0.12 9.21 7.66
N LEU A 290 0.03 9.11 8.99
CA LEU A 290 -1.19 8.74 9.73
C LEU A 290 -2.08 9.95 10.05
N SER A 291 -1.52 11.16 10.04
CA SER A 291 -2.23 12.41 10.35
C SER A 291 -3.33 12.72 9.33
N LYS A 292 -4.29 13.55 9.72
CA LYS A 292 -5.32 14.05 8.78
C LYS A 292 -4.70 14.70 7.53
N ARG A 293 -3.60 15.45 7.68
CA ARG A 293 -2.88 16.08 6.56
C ARG A 293 -2.33 15.05 5.59
N GLY A 294 -1.54 14.08 6.08
CA GLY A 294 -0.97 13.02 5.25
C GLY A 294 -2.05 12.17 4.59
N GLN A 295 -3.10 11.82 5.33
CA GLN A 295 -4.24 11.05 4.82
C GLN A 295 -5.06 11.81 3.77
N THR A 296 -5.15 13.15 3.88
CA THR A 296 -5.77 13.99 2.84
C THR A 296 -4.96 13.94 1.53
N ILE A 297 -3.63 13.94 1.62
CA ILE A 297 -2.76 13.78 0.44
C ILE A 297 -2.87 12.36 -0.12
N ILE A 298 -2.93 11.34 0.74
CA ILE A 298 -3.18 9.95 0.35
C ILE A 298 -4.46 9.83 -0.48
N ALA A 299 -5.56 10.44 -0.02
CA ALA A 299 -6.86 10.34 -0.68
C ALA A 299 -6.96 11.10 -2.00
N ASN A 300 -6.31 12.26 -2.10
CA ASN A 300 -6.58 13.22 -3.17
C ASN A 300 -5.46 13.36 -4.20
N GLN A 301 -4.20 13.14 -3.80
CA GLN A 301 -3.03 13.33 -4.67
C GLN A 301 -2.33 12.00 -4.96
N ALA A 302 -2.01 11.22 -3.93
CA ALA A 302 -1.37 9.91 -4.07
C ALA A 302 -2.35 8.83 -4.57
N LEU A 303 -3.66 9.00 -4.32
CA LEU A 303 -4.74 8.08 -4.68
C LEU A 303 -4.57 6.67 -4.07
N LEU A 304 -3.97 6.60 -2.87
CA LEU A 304 -3.66 5.34 -2.20
C LEU A 304 -4.75 4.85 -1.22
N TYR A 305 -5.92 5.46 -1.24
CA TYR A 305 -7.06 5.22 -0.35
C TYR A 305 -6.76 5.45 1.13
N SER A 306 -7.19 6.62 1.62
CA SER A 306 -7.11 7.00 3.03
C SER A 306 -7.88 6.01 3.91
N LEU A 307 -7.33 5.70 5.09
CA LEU A 307 -7.98 4.84 6.08
C LEU A 307 -8.76 5.63 7.15
N ARG A 308 -8.65 6.96 7.18
CA ARG A 308 -9.34 7.79 8.18
C ARG A 308 -10.76 8.13 7.73
N ASP A 309 -11.73 7.99 8.64
CA ASP A 309 -13.14 8.34 8.38
C ASP A 309 -13.37 9.86 8.25
N ASP A 310 -12.48 10.68 8.79
CA ASP A 310 -12.55 12.14 8.76
C ASP A 310 -11.83 12.78 7.55
N VAL A 311 -11.51 11.97 6.54
CA VAL A 311 -10.86 12.40 5.29
C VAL A 311 -11.73 12.06 4.09
N ASP A 312 -12.09 13.08 3.33
CA ASP A 312 -12.82 12.96 2.07
C ASP A 312 -11.86 12.95 0.86
N GLY A 313 -12.28 12.30 -0.21
CA GLY A 313 -11.55 12.26 -1.48
C GLY A 313 -11.94 11.07 -2.36
N PRO A 314 -11.50 11.07 -3.63
CA PRO A 314 -11.81 10.01 -4.58
C PRO A 314 -11.20 8.66 -4.20
N ALA A 315 -10.13 8.65 -3.40
CA ALA A 315 -9.52 7.46 -2.84
C ALA A 315 -9.59 7.52 -1.31
N SER A 316 -10.75 7.27 -0.74
CA SER A 316 -11.01 7.30 0.71
C SER A 316 -11.77 6.06 1.16
N VAL A 317 -11.73 5.77 2.47
CA VAL A 317 -12.53 4.71 3.08
C VAL A 317 -14.02 4.89 2.78
N LYS A 318 -14.49 6.15 2.75
CA LYS A 318 -15.87 6.48 2.39
C LYS A 318 -16.20 6.07 0.96
N ALA A 319 -15.34 6.37 -0.01
CA ALA A 319 -15.54 5.97 -1.40
C ALA A 319 -15.68 4.44 -1.56
N VAL A 320 -14.85 3.67 -0.84
CA VAL A 320 -14.99 2.19 -0.82
C VAL A 320 -16.31 1.76 -0.19
N ARG A 321 -16.69 2.37 0.94
CA ARG A 321 -17.94 2.06 1.64
C ARG A 321 -19.17 2.36 0.78
N ASP A 322 -19.16 3.48 0.08
CA ASP A 322 -20.25 3.89 -0.80
C ASP A 322 -20.40 2.93 -2.01
N GLU A 323 -19.30 2.32 -2.48
CA GLU A 323 -19.31 1.42 -3.64
C GLU A 323 -19.67 -0.03 -3.28
N VAL A 324 -19.11 -0.58 -2.20
CA VAL A 324 -19.26 -2.02 -1.86
C VAL A 324 -19.94 -2.29 -0.52
N GLY A 325 -20.23 -1.25 0.27
CA GLY A 325 -20.98 -1.36 1.53
C GLY A 325 -20.35 -2.36 2.51
N ASP A 326 -21.18 -3.30 2.97
CA ASP A 326 -20.81 -4.37 3.90
C ASP A 326 -19.96 -5.49 3.28
N LYS A 327 -19.65 -5.42 1.97
CA LYS A 327 -18.81 -6.41 1.29
C LYS A 327 -17.32 -6.14 1.44
N ALA A 328 -16.93 -4.97 1.91
CA ALA A 328 -15.54 -4.69 2.27
C ALA A 328 -15.04 -5.65 3.36
N ARG A 329 -13.88 -6.26 3.14
CA ARG A 329 -13.22 -7.20 4.06
C ARG A 329 -11.83 -6.70 4.39
N PRO A 330 -11.68 -5.83 5.39
CA PRO A 330 -10.36 -5.38 5.83
C PRO A 330 -9.55 -6.53 6.41
N VAL A 331 -8.34 -6.68 5.91
CA VAL A 331 -7.36 -7.63 6.44
C VAL A 331 -6.72 -7.01 7.69
N ALA A 332 -6.98 -7.60 8.85
CA ALA A 332 -6.47 -7.09 10.11
C ALA A 332 -4.96 -7.30 10.25
N ILE A 333 -4.26 -6.26 10.71
CA ILE A 333 -2.84 -6.36 11.06
C ILE A 333 -2.72 -7.11 12.38
N GLY A 334 -2.14 -8.32 12.34
CA GLY A 334 -2.06 -9.15 13.54
C GLY A 334 -1.56 -10.57 13.27
N PRO A 335 -1.54 -11.42 14.31
CA PRO A 335 -0.91 -12.73 14.27
C PRO A 335 -1.58 -13.70 13.27
N ASP A 336 -2.82 -13.47 12.86
CA ASP A 336 -3.49 -14.32 11.89
C ASP A 336 -2.80 -14.32 10.52
N LEU A 337 -2.12 -13.22 10.17
CA LEU A 337 -1.31 -13.12 8.95
C LEU A 337 -0.08 -14.06 8.97
N LEU A 338 0.39 -14.46 10.15
CA LEU A 338 1.53 -15.37 10.27
C LEU A 338 1.18 -16.81 9.92
N LYS A 339 -0.10 -17.20 10.01
CA LYS A 339 -0.54 -18.60 9.78
C LYS A 339 -0.19 -19.09 8.39
N GLY A 340 -0.29 -18.22 7.38
CA GLY A 340 0.07 -18.54 6.00
C GLY A 340 1.58 -18.60 5.75
N LEU A 341 2.38 -17.94 6.60
CA LEU A 341 3.84 -17.90 6.47
C LEU A 341 4.54 -19.06 7.19
N ASP A 342 3.83 -19.86 8.01
CA ASP A 342 4.36 -21.10 8.53
C ASP A 342 4.88 -21.96 7.37
N GLN A 343 6.09 -22.52 7.51
CA GLN A 343 6.78 -23.18 6.41
C GLN A 343 5.98 -24.36 5.82
N MET A 344 5.34 -25.15 6.65
CA MET A 344 4.56 -26.31 6.19
C MET A 344 3.27 -25.85 5.51
N ASN A 345 2.57 -24.89 6.11
CA ASN A 345 1.35 -24.32 5.54
C ASN A 345 1.62 -23.66 4.20
N ARG A 346 2.68 -22.84 4.13
CA ARG A 346 3.10 -22.19 2.90
C ARG A 346 3.44 -23.19 1.79
N LEU A 347 4.21 -24.21 2.11
CA LEU A 347 4.59 -25.24 1.14
C LEU A 347 3.37 -26.02 0.63
N ALA A 348 2.46 -26.41 1.53
CA ALA A 348 1.22 -27.10 1.16
C ALA A 348 0.34 -26.22 0.27
N PHE A 349 0.19 -24.93 0.62
CA PHE A 349 -0.56 -23.96 -0.15
C PHE A 349 0.01 -23.78 -1.56
N LEU A 350 1.32 -23.56 -1.69
CA LEU A 350 1.98 -23.37 -2.98
C LEU A 350 1.92 -24.62 -3.86
N LYS A 351 2.01 -25.83 -3.28
CA LYS A 351 1.78 -27.07 -4.04
C LYS A 351 0.37 -27.14 -4.61
N LYS A 352 -0.64 -26.75 -3.83
CA LYS A 352 -2.04 -26.71 -4.30
C LYS A 352 -2.24 -25.63 -5.37
N TRP A 353 -1.59 -24.47 -5.21
CA TRP A 353 -1.56 -23.42 -6.23
C TRP A 353 -0.97 -23.92 -7.55
N GLN A 354 0.20 -24.59 -7.50
CA GLN A 354 0.85 -25.15 -8.68
C GLN A 354 -0.02 -26.20 -9.38
N ALA A 355 -0.77 -27.03 -8.63
CA ALA A 355 -1.72 -27.99 -9.19
C ALA A 355 -2.88 -27.24 -9.87
N ALA A 356 -3.47 -26.23 -9.21
CA ALA A 356 -4.53 -25.42 -9.79
C ALA A 356 -4.08 -24.72 -11.08
N MET A 357 -2.85 -24.19 -11.14
CA MET A 357 -2.29 -23.56 -12.33
C MET A 357 -1.99 -24.53 -13.48
N LYS A 358 -2.05 -25.85 -13.22
CA LYS A 358 -2.07 -26.90 -14.24
C LYS A 358 -3.49 -27.33 -14.63
N GLY A 359 -4.53 -26.68 -14.08
CA GLY A 359 -5.93 -27.01 -14.31
C GLY A 359 -6.46 -28.22 -13.50
N GLN A 360 -5.72 -28.61 -12.44
CA GLN A 360 -6.00 -29.77 -11.59
C GLN A 360 -6.72 -29.41 -10.29
#